data_b318fb08c46fe1a25b0b82e6c6212c86
#
_entry.id   b318fb08c46fe1a25b0b82e6c6212c86
#
_cell.length_a   1.000
_cell.length_b   1.000
_cell.length_c   1.000
_cell.angle_alpha   90.00
_cell.angle_beta   90.00
_cell.angle_gamma   90.00
#
_symmetry.space_group_name_H-M   'P 1'
#
loop_
_entity.id
_entity.type
_entity.pdbx_description
1 polymer ?
#
loop_
_entity_poly.entity_id
_entity_poly.type
_entity_poly.pdbx_seq_one_letter_code
_entity_poly.pdbx_strand_id
1 'polypeptide(L)'
;MPHSIEKIKSTLIGGGARPNLFQVDLTSFPGSGDSGYDSDSFSVLCKAAQLPASNVASIDVPFRGRIFKVAGDRTFDTWTVTVINDNDFVIRTAMERWMQEIAQYADGSGLLNPADYQVDAVVKQFKRLPSATEARSGEGLETAKKYKFYGLFPTNIAAIDLSYDTSDTIEEFTVEFQVQYWSPDNSAD
;
A
#
# COMPACT_ATOMS: atom_id res chain seq x y z
N MET A 1 0.03 1.77 -39.30
CA MET A 1 -0.87 2.92 -39.07
C MET A 1 -0.15 3.87 -38.15
N PRO A 2 0.18 5.08 -38.54
CA PRO A 2 0.78 6.03 -37.63
C PRO A 2 -0.27 6.40 -36.58
N HIS A 3 0.05 6.22 -35.31
CA HIS A 3 -0.79 6.69 -34.22
C HIS A 3 -0.79 8.23 -34.26
N SER A 4 -1.91 8.85 -34.62
CA SER A 4 -2.01 10.31 -34.69
C SER A 4 -2.09 10.89 -33.26
N ILE A 5 -1.60 12.12 -33.09
CA ILE A 5 -1.72 12.87 -31.84
C ILE A 5 -3.20 12.99 -31.40
N GLU A 6 -4.12 13.06 -32.37
CA GLU A 6 -5.57 13.09 -32.15
C GLU A 6 -6.07 11.82 -31.46
N LYS A 7 -5.55 10.64 -31.82
CA LYS A 7 -5.89 9.39 -31.18
C LYS A 7 -5.39 9.34 -29.73
N ILE A 8 -4.19 9.90 -29.46
CA ILE A 8 -3.68 10.01 -28.08
C ILE A 8 -4.58 10.94 -27.26
N LYS A 9 -4.96 12.11 -27.82
CA LYS A 9 -5.86 13.06 -27.14
C LYS A 9 -7.22 12.44 -26.83
N SER A 10 -7.81 11.68 -27.76
CA SER A 10 -9.10 11.01 -27.56
C SER A 10 -9.02 9.83 -26.58
N THR A 11 -7.87 9.20 -26.43
CA THR A 11 -7.68 8.07 -25.51
C THR A 11 -7.33 8.54 -24.08
N LEU A 12 -6.60 9.66 -23.95
CA LEU A 12 -6.20 10.24 -22.66
C LEU A 12 -7.19 11.32 -22.18
N ILE A 13 -8.48 11.01 -22.18
CA ILE A 13 -9.50 11.89 -21.63
C ILE A 13 -9.20 12.08 -20.13
N GLY A 14 -9.14 13.34 -19.65
CA GLY A 14 -8.77 13.68 -18.27
C GLY A 14 -7.26 13.70 -17.98
N GLY A 15 -6.40 13.44 -18.98
CA GLY A 15 -4.94 13.55 -18.85
C GLY A 15 -4.26 12.34 -18.21
N GLY A 16 -4.93 11.19 -18.16
CA GLY A 16 -4.41 9.94 -17.62
C GLY A 16 -4.44 9.85 -16.08
N ALA A 17 -4.21 8.65 -15.54
CA ALA A 17 -4.12 8.43 -14.10
C ALA A 17 -2.88 9.12 -13.52
N ARG A 18 -3.03 9.76 -12.37
CA ARG A 18 -1.94 10.46 -11.68
C ARG A 18 -1.54 9.73 -10.41
N PRO A 19 -0.24 9.49 -10.18
CA PRO A 19 0.23 8.73 -9.02
C PRO A 19 0.03 9.45 -7.68
N ASN A 20 -0.19 10.76 -7.68
CA ASN A 20 -0.42 11.57 -6.48
C ASN A 20 -1.89 11.59 -6.01
N LEU A 21 -2.80 10.96 -6.74
CA LEU A 21 -4.21 10.87 -6.37
C LEU A 21 -4.51 9.47 -5.85
N PHE A 22 -4.16 9.22 -4.60
CA PHE A 22 -4.38 7.94 -3.93
C PHE A 22 -4.75 8.13 -2.47
N GLN A 23 -5.33 7.09 -1.89
CA GLN A 23 -5.63 6.96 -0.48
C GLN A 23 -5.31 5.54 -0.05
N VAL A 24 -4.77 5.41 1.15
CA VAL A 24 -4.47 4.13 1.78
C VAL A 24 -5.33 4.02 3.03
N ASP A 25 -6.18 3.02 3.07
CA ASP A 25 -7.01 2.69 4.23
C ASP A 25 -6.46 1.43 4.89
N LEU A 26 -5.93 1.57 6.08
CA LEU A 26 -5.52 0.47 6.95
C LEU A 26 -6.47 0.43 8.13
N THR A 27 -7.19 -0.68 8.26
CA THR A 27 -8.15 -0.89 9.36
C THR A 27 -7.45 -1.06 10.71
N SER A 28 -8.21 -1.26 11.78
CA SER A 28 -7.63 -1.55 13.08
C SER A 28 -6.83 -2.87 13.07
N PHE A 29 -5.73 -2.89 13.79
CA PHE A 29 -4.81 -4.02 13.92
C PHE A 29 -4.43 -4.21 15.41
N PRO A 30 -3.82 -5.34 15.79
CA PRO A 30 -3.40 -5.58 17.18
C PRO A 30 -2.52 -4.44 17.72
N GLY A 31 -2.83 -3.96 18.93
CA GLY A 31 -2.12 -2.83 19.54
C GLY A 31 -2.55 -1.43 19.07
N SER A 32 -3.41 -1.32 18.05
CA SER A 32 -3.86 -0.01 17.53
C SER A 32 -4.71 0.77 18.54
N GLY A 33 -5.57 0.10 19.32
CA GLY A 33 -6.48 0.76 20.28
C GLY A 33 -5.77 1.51 21.40
N ASP A 34 -4.64 1.01 21.88
CA ASP A 34 -3.89 1.61 22.99
C ASP A 34 -2.92 2.71 22.54
N SER A 35 -2.67 2.84 21.23
CA SER A 35 -1.74 3.82 20.68
C SER A 35 -2.37 5.15 20.28
N GLY A 36 -3.71 5.24 20.31
CA GLY A 36 -4.44 6.39 19.75
C GLY A 36 -4.44 6.39 18.22
N TYR A 37 -4.16 5.26 17.58
CA TYR A 37 -4.17 5.11 16.14
C TYR A 37 -5.57 5.40 15.57
N ASP A 38 -5.57 6.18 14.50
CA ASP A 38 -6.76 6.48 13.71
C ASP A 38 -6.47 6.23 12.23
N SER A 39 -7.36 5.51 11.56
CA SER A 39 -7.24 5.14 10.15
C SER A 39 -7.22 6.37 9.23
N ASP A 40 -7.97 7.41 9.56
CA ASP A 40 -8.00 8.65 8.78
C ASP A 40 -6.66 9.39 8.90
N SER A 41 -6.08 9.46 10.09
CA SER A 41 -4.75 10.04 10.32
C SER A 41 -3.68 9.28 9.55
N PHE A 42 -3.72 7.94 9.54
CA PHE A 42 -2.81 7.14 8.73
C PHE A 42 -2.94 7.44 7.24
N SER A 43 -4.16 7.52 6.75
CA SER A 43 -4.44 7.82 5.33
C SER A 43 -3.88 9.18 4.91
N VAL A 44 -4.02 10.21 5.76
CA VAL A 44 -3.52 11.57 5.49
C VAL A 44 -1.99 11.64 5.56
N LEU A 45 -1.36 10.96 6.50
CA LEU A 45 0.10 10.96 6.71
C LEU A 45 0.83 9.97 5.81
N CYS A 46 0.14 9.12 5.07
CA CYS A 46 0.71 8.22 4.08
C CYS A 46 1.21 9.01 2.86
N LYS A 47 2.51 9.29 2.83
CA LYS A 47 3.16 10.05 1.75
C LYS A 47 3.27 9.27 0.46
N ALA A 48 3.61 7.98 0.55
CA ALA A 48 3.80 7.12 -0.61
C ALA A 48 3.39 5.68 -0.29
N ALA A 49 2.79 5.03 -1.28
CA ALA A 49 2.49 3.60 -1.23
C ALA A 49 2.80 2.98 -2.59
N GLN A 50 3.41 1.82 -2.59
CA GLN A 50 3.64 1.05 -3.80
C GLN A 50 2.45 0.11 -4.04
N LEU A 51 2.16 -0.18 -5.31
CA LEU A 51 1.33 -1.31 -5.68
C LEU A 51 2.28 -2.49 -5.96
N PRO A 52 2.34 -3.51 -5.08
CA PRO A 52 3.32 -4.58 -5.23
C PRO A 52 3.08 -5.39 -6.50
N ALA A 53 4.16 -5.92 -7.06
CA ALA A 53 4.09 -6.79 -8.22
C ALA A 53 3.46 -8.14 -7.87
N SER A 54 2.86 -8.75 -8.86
CA SER A 54 2.39 -10.13 -8.81
C SER A 54 3.13 -10.91 -9.90
N ASN A 55 3.85 -11.93 -9.50
CA ASN A 55 4.71 -12.71 -10.39
C ASN A 55 4.11 -14.09 -10.59
N VAL A 56 4.18 -14.60 -11.83
CA VAL A 56 3.84 -15.97 -12.15
C VAL A 56 5.13 -16.65 -12.60
N ALA A 57 5.54 -17.69 -11.87
CA ALA A 57 6.73 -18.46 -12.21
C ALA A 57 6.55 -19.15 -13.57
N SER A 58 7.66 -19.39 -14.27
CA SER A 58 7.69 -20.16 -15.50
C SER A 58 8.34 -21.51 -15.22
N ILE A 59 7.65 -22.60 -15.56
CA ILE A 59 8.17 -23.95 -15.48
C ILE A 59 8.70 -24.33 -16.86
N ASP A 60 9.97 -24.69 -16.93
CA ASP A 60 10.63 -25.08 -18.16
C ASP A 60 10.55 -26.60 -18.34
N VAL A 61 9.86 -27.03 -19.39
CA VAL A 61 9.73 -28.48 -19.78
C VAL A 61 10.59 -28.72 -20.99
N PRO A 62 11.72 -29.48 -20.87
CA PRO A 62 12.55 -29.79 -22.00
C PRO A 62 11.85 -30.82 -22.92
N PHE A 63 11.77 -30.51 -24.22
CA PHE A 63 11.22 -31.43 -25.23
C PHE A 63 12.04 -31.36 -26.52
N ARG A 64 12.70 -32.47 -26.86
CA ARG A 64 13.43 -32.67 -28.13
C ARG A 64 14.35 -31.50 -28.53
N GLY A 65 15.17 -31.02 -27.60
CA GLY A 65 16.12 -29.91 -27.85
C GLY A 65 15.51 -28.50 -27.79
N ARG A 66 14.24 -28.35 -27.42
CA ARG A 66 13.56 -27.10 -27.17
C ARG A 66 13.01 -27.07 -25.76
N ILE A 67 12.88 -25.90 -25.20
CA ILE A 67 12.23 -25.67 -23.92
C ILE A 67 10.80 -25.21 -24.18
N PHE A 68 9.82 -25.92 -23.65
CA PHE A 68 8.43 -25.49 -23.60
C PHE A 68 8.15 -24.88 -22.23
N LYS A 69 7.59 -23.67 -22.20
CA LYS A 69 7.32 -22.95 -20.98
C LYS A 69 5.86 -23.10 -20.57
N VAL A 70 5.64 -23.49 -19.32
CA VAL A 70 4.31 -23.60 -18.70
C VAL A 70 4.23 -22.61 -17.53
N ALA A 71 3.05 -22.05 -17.28
CA ALA A 71 2.82 -21.20 -16.14
C ALA A 71 2.91 -22.01 -14.83
N GLY A 72 3.67 -21.51 -13.87
CA GLY A 72 3.80 -22.05 -12.53
C GLY A 72 2.99 -21.26 -11.50
N ASP A 73 3.44 -21.28 -10.24
CA ASP A 73 2.77 -20.66 -9.13
C ASP A 73 2.87 -19.13 -9.16
N ARG A 74 1.85 -18.48 -8.59
CA ARG A 74 1.81 -17.02 -8.43
C ARG A 74 2.37 -16.66 -7.06
N THR A 75 3.23 -15.63 -7.04
CA THR A 75 3.79 -15.02 -5.84
C THR A 75 3.48 -13.53 -5.80
N PHE A 76 3.38 -12.98 -4.59
CA PHE A 76 3.14 -11.57 -4.35
C PHE A 76 4.32 -10.98 -3.61
N ASP A 77 4.79 -9.83 -4.07
CA ASP A 77 5.90 -9.11 -3.43
C ASP A 77 5.41 -8.37 -2.17
N THR A 78 6.35 -7.98 -1.32
CA THR A 78 6.08 -7.15 -0.14
C THR A 78 5.47 -5.82 -0.53
N TRP A 79 4.61 -5.30 0.33
CA TRP A 79 3.99 -3.99 0.16
C TRP A 79 4.70 -2.96 1.03
N THR A 80 5.17 -1.89 0.42
CA THR A 80 5.94 -0.84 1.08
C THR A 80 5.13 0.45 1.13
N VAL A 81 5.08 1.06 2.31
CA VAL A 81 4.39 2.32 2.59
C VAL A 81 5.34 3.28 3.30
N THR A 82 5.39 4.53 2.84
CA THR A 82 6.14 5.60 3.52
C THR A 82 5.17 6.54 4.21
N VAL A 83 5.38 6.78 5.49
CA VAL A 83 4.54 7.58 6.36
C VAL A 83 5.33 8.76 6.91
N ILE A 84 4.71 9.93 6.91
CA ILE A 84 5.23 11.13 7.58
C ILE A 84 5.04 10.93 9.08
N ASN A 85 6.10 11.15 9.85
CA ASN A 85 6.02 11.04 11.30
C ASN A 85 5.37 12.29 11.88
N ASP A 86 4.40 12.08 12.75
CA ASP A 86 3.79 13.15 13.53
C ASP A 86 4.61 13.42 14.81
N ASN A 87 4.35 14.55 15.45
CA ASN A 87 5.11 14.97 16.64
C ASN A 87 4.91 14.03 17.83
N ASP A 88 3.81 13.30 17.88
CA ASP A 88 3.44 12.37 18.96
C ASP A 88 3.82 10.92 18.64
N PHE A 89 4.40 10.65 17.47
CA PHE A 89 4.81 9.31 17.00
C PHE A 89 3.70 8.26 17.04
N VAL A 90 2.44 8.68 16.89
CA VAL A 90 1.27 7.81 17.07
C VAL A 90 1.31 6.62 16.12
N ILE A 91 1.51 6.87 14.82
CA ILE A 91 1.48 5.81 13.80
C ILE A 91 2.67 4.87 13.97
N ARG A 92 3.87 5.42 14.19
CA ARG A 92 5.06 4.61 14.40
C ARG A 92 4.93 3.73 15.64
N THR A 93 4.47 4.30 16.75
CA THR A 93 4.20 3.55 17.99
C THR A 93 3.18 2.43 17.77
N ALA A 94 2.13 2.70 16.98
CA ALA A 94 1.14 1.69 16.64
C ALA A 94 1.76 0.53 15.84
N MET A 95 2.61 0.81 14.86
CA MET A 95 3.30 -0.22 14.07
C MET A 95 4.29 -1.03 14.93
N GLU A 96 5.04 -0.37 15.81
CA GLU A 96 5.95 -1.03 16.76
C GLU A 96 5.21 -1.96 17.72
N ARG A 97 4.05 -1.54 18.24
CA ARG A 97 3.17 -2.37 19.06
C ARG A 97 2.63 -3.56 18.30
N TRP A 98 2.20 -3.37 17.06
CA TRP A 98 1.75 -4.48 16.23
C TRP A 98 2.85 -5.54 16.05
N MET A 99 4.09 -5.12 15.76
CA MET A 99 5.22 -6.04 15.70
C MET A 99 5.50 -6.72 17.06
N GLN A 100 5.33 -5.99 18.16
CA GLN A 100 5.48 -6.54 19.51
C GLN A 100 4.41 -7.58 19.84
N GLU A 101 3.16 -7.38 19.42
CA GLU A 101 2.10 -8.39 19.57
C GLU A 101 2.38 -9.66 18.77
N ILE A 102 3.00 -9.52 17.60
CA ILE A 102 3.43 -10.67 16.78
C ILE A 102 4.60 -11.42 17.44
N ALA A 103 5.59 -10.66 17.96
CA ALA A 103 6.78 -11.22 18.59
C ALA A 103 7.32 -10.27 19.65
N GLN A 104 7.18 -10.63 20.91
CA GLN A 104 7.65 -9.80 22.04
C GLN A 104 9.17 -9.69 22.07
N TYR A 105 9.66 -8.50 22.43
CA TYR A 105 11.09 -8.19 22.43
C TYR A 105 11.91 -9.07 23.40
N ALA A 106 11.31 -9.48 24.53
CA ALA A 106 12.04 -10.14 25.61
C ALA A 106 12.21 -11.65 25.38
N ASP A 107 11.18 -12.33 24.93
CA ASP A 107 11.14 -13.79 24.87
C ASP A 107 10.65 -14.36 23.55
N GLY A 108 10.26 -13.49 22.60
CA GLY A 108 9.74 -13.89 21.32
C GLY A 108 8.35 -14.55 21.37
N SER A 109 7.67 -14.52 22.51
CA SER A 109 6.27 -14.93 22.62
C SER A 109 5.37 -13.96 21.86
N GLY A 110 4.21 -14.39 21.40
CA GLY A 110 3.30 -13.52 20.69
C GLY A 110 2.05 -14.25 20.21
N LEU A 111 1.29 -13.58 19.36
CA LEU A 111 0.08 -14.12 18.77
C LEU A 111 0.39 -15.29 17.83
N LEU A 112 -0.04 -16.49 18.22
CA LEU A 112 0.26 -17.73 17.48
C LEU A 112 -0.71 -17.95 16.30
N ASN A 113 -1.92 -17.39 16.39
CA ASN A 113 -2.91 -17.57 15.33
C ASN A 113 -2.80 -16.44 14.30
N PRO A 114 -2.53 -16.73 13.02
CA PRO A 114 -2.45 -15.73 11.97
C PRO A 114 -3.67 -14.82 11.86
N ALA A 115 -4.87 -15.34 12.15
CA ALA A 115 -6.10 -14.56 12.10
C ALA A 115 -6.15 -13.41 13.14
N ASP A 116 -5.34 -13.50 14.20
CA ASP A 116 -5.33 -12.50 15.26
C ASP A 116 -4.38 -11.33 14.98
N TYR A 117 -3.36 -11.53 14.10
CA TYR A 117 -2.40 -10.48 13.76
C TYR A 117 -2.41 -10.03 12.30
N GLN A 118 -3.06 -10.78 11.42
CA GLN A 118 -3.21 -10.40 10.03
C GLN A 118 -4.44 -9.52 9.84
N VAL A 119 -4.29 -8.46 9.06
CA VAL A 119 -5.39 -7.54 8.74
C VAL A 119 -5.47 -7.28 7.24
N ASP A 120 -6.53 -6.62 6.82
CA ASP A 120 -6.73 -6.22 5.43
C ASP A 120 -6.50 -4.72 5.25
N ALA A 121 -6.00 -4.34 4.09
CA ALA A 121 -5.87 -2.94 3.72
C ALA A 121 -6.44 -2.67 2.34
N VAL A 122 -6.72 -1.42 2.07
CA VAL A 122 -7.26 -0.97 0.78
C VAL A 122 -6.45 0.21 0.28
N VAL A 123 -6.06 0.15 -0.98
CA VAL A 123 -5.48 1.30 -1.70
C VAL A 123 -6.46 1.73 -2.78
N LYS A 124 -6.90 2.98 -2.73
CA LYS A 124 -7.77 3.61 -3.71
C LYS A 124 -6.96 4.60 -4.55
N GLN A 125 -7.10 4.52 -5.84
CA GLN A 125 -6.58 5.51 -6.77
C GLN A 125 -7.74 6.30 -7.36
N PHE A 126 -7.65 7.63 -7.33
CA PHE A 126 -8.74 8.51 -7.73
C PHE A 126 -8.56 9.04 -9.14
N LYS A 127 -9.68 9.35 -9.77
CA LYS A 127 -9.71 10.13 -11.01
C LYS A 127 -9.46 11.59 -10.71
N ARG A 128 -8.90 12.30 -11.68
CA ARG A 128 -8.82 13.75 -11.61
C ARG A 128 -10.21 14.34 -11.76
N LEU A 129 -10.60 15.23 -10.85
CA LEU A 129 -11.85 15.98 -10.98
C LEU A 129 -11.84 16.86 -12.22
N PRO A 130 -12.91 16.85 -13.03
CA PRO A 130 -12.98 17.63 -14.25
C PRO A 130 -13.13 19.14 -13.99
N SER A 131 -13.64 19.56 -12.83
CA SER A 131 -13.79 20.97 -12.49
C SER A 131 -13.60 21.28 -11.00
N ALA A 132 -13.24 22.54 -10.71
CA ALA A 132 -13.14 23.06 -9.34
C ALA A 132 -14.52 23.15 -8.64
N THR A 133 -15.62 23.10 -9.37
CA THR A 133 -16.98 23.17 -8.84
C THR A 133 -17.36 21.85 -8.16
N GLU A 134 -16.96 20.72 -8.73
CA GLU A 134 -17.19 19.38 -8.16
C GLU A 134 -16.34 19.16 -6.91
N ALA A 135 -15.13 19.72 -6.85
CA ALA A 135 -14.29 19.70 -5.66
C ALA A 135 -14.91 20.48 -4.47
N ARG A 136 -15.79 21.43 -4.74
CA ARG A 136 -16.46 22.25 -3.70
C ARG A 136 -17.77 21.65 -3.20
N SER A 137 -18.40 20.75 -3.95
CA SER A 137 -19.69 20.14 -3.58
C SER A 137 -19.56 19.07 -2.49
N GLY A 138 -18.35 18.73 -2.06
CA GLY A 138 -18.12 17.69 -1.04
C GLY A 138 -18.42 16.27 -1.54
N GLU A 139 -18.76 16.10 -2.82
CA GLU A 139 -18.82 14.80 -3.44
C GLU A 139 -17.41 14.23 -3.53
N GLY A 140 -17.22 13.04 -2.96
CA GLY A 140 -15.93 12.38 -2.85
C GLY A 140 -15.26 12.18 -4.21
N LEU A 141 -13.94 12.16 -4.22
CA LEU A 141 -13.15 11.85 -5.41
C LEU A 141 -13.60 10.51 -6.01
N GLU A 142 -13.98 10.51 -7.29
CA GLU A 142 -14.38 9.28 -7.97
C GLU A 142 -13.20 8.29 -8.02
N THR A 143 -13.41 7.09 -7.50
CA THR A 143 -12.40 6.03 -7.49
C THR A 143 -12.16 5.52 -8.90
N ALA A 144 -10.92 5.64 -9.37
CA ALA A 144 -10.50 5.10 -10.66
C ALA A 144 -10.26 3.60 -10.55
N LYS A 145 -9.61 3.17 -9.48
CA LYS A 145 -9.32 1.77 -9.20
C LYS A 145 -9.06 1.56 -7.71
N LYS A 146 -9.48 0.40 -7.22
CA LYS A 146 -9.32 -0.03 -5.84
C LYS A 146 -8.55 -1.35 -5.81
N TYR A 147 -7.62 -1.45 -4.89
CA TYR A 147 -6.85 -2.67 -4.64
C TYR A 147 -7.07 -3.08 -3.20
N LYS A 148 -7.47 -4.33 -3.00
CA LYS A 148 -7.62 -4.93 -1.67
C LYS A 148 -6.44 -5.85 -1.40
N PHE A 149 -5.83 -5.67 -0.25
CA PHE A 149 -4.73 -6.48 0.27
C PHE A 149 -5.28 -7.34 1.40
N TYR A 150 -4.99 -8.63 1.36
CA TYR A 150 -5.52 -9.60 2.30
C TYR A 150 -4.41 -10.21 3.13
N GLY A 151 -4.66 -10.33 4.44
CA GLY A 151 -3.77 -10.99 5.36
C GLY A 151 -2.40 -10.36 5.45
N LEU A 152 -2.32 -9.03 5.58
CA LEU A 152 -1.06 -8.31 5.70
C LEU A 152 -0.63 -8.19 7.17
N PHE A 153 0.68 -8.15 7.37
CA PHE A 153 1.31 -7.87 8.64
C PHE A 153 2.68 -7.21 8.43
N PRO A 154 3.16 -6.36 9.36
CA PRO A 154 4.43 -5.67 9.22
C PRO A 154 5.59 -6.64 9.42
N THR A 155 6.59 -6.55 8.57
CA THR A 155 7.84 -7.33 8.66
C THR A 155 9.05 -6.48 8.94
N ASN A 156 9.00 -5.20 8.57
CA ASN A 156 10.10 -4.26 8.79
C ASN A 156 9.56 -2.84 9.00
N ILE A 157 10.10 -2.16 10.00
CA ILE A 157 9.97 -0.71 10.18
C ILE A 157 11.36 -0.13 9.99
N ALA A 158 11.52 0.71 8.96
CA ALA A 158 12.82 1.26 8.63
C ALA A 158 13.38 2.14 9.76
N ALA A 159 14.72 2.18 9.86
CA ALA A 159 15.43 3.09 10.72
C ALA A 159 15.17 4.54 10.28
N ILE A 160 15.26 5.45 11.25
CA ILE A 160 15.20 6.89 11.02
C ILE A 160 16.57 7.46 11.39
N ASP A 161 17.19 8.17 10.48
CA ASP A 161 18.47 8.84 10.71
C ASP A 161 18.22 10.19 11.38
N LEU A 162 18.74 10.36 12.58
CA LEU A 162 18.66 11.61 13.34
C LEU A 162 19.96 12.40 13.19
N SER A 163 19.86 13.67 12.76
CA SER A 163 21.02 14.57 12.62
C SER A 163 20.66 15.99 13.01
N TYR A 164 21.56 16.64 13.74
CA TYR A 164 21.41 18.06 14.08
C TYR A 164 21.48 19.01 12.87
N ASP A 165 22.00 18.52 11.74
CA ASP A 165 22.18 19.32 10.52
C ASP A 165 20.92 19.38 9.66
N THR A 166 19.88 18.58 9.97
CA THR A 166 18.62 18.48 9.20
C THR A 166 17.48 19.23 9.88
N SER A 167 17.57 20.54 10.02
CA SER A 167 16.57 21.34 10.74
C SER A 167 15.28 21.61 9.94
N ASP A 168 15.34 21.58 8.60
CA ASP A 168 14.24 21.97 7.71
C ASP A 168 13.56 20.78 7.00
N THR A 169 13.71 19.56 7.53
CA THR A 169 13.10 18.36 6.95
C THR A 169 12.12 17.74 7.93
N ILE A 170 10.96 17.31 7.40
CA ILE A 170 10.00 16.52 8.16
C ILE A 170 10.46 15.06 8.14
N GLU A 171 10.46 14.44 9.30
CA GLU A 171 10.82 13.04 9.47
C GLU A 171 9.80 12.11 8.83
N GLU A 172 10.28 11.09 8.15
CA GLU A 172 9.45 10.05 7.54
C GLU A 172 10.08 8.67 7.76
N PHE A 173 9.24 7.65 7.80
CA PHE A 173 9.69 6.27 7.90
C PHE A 173 8.93 5.37 6.94
N THR A 174 9.54 4.24 6.64
CA THR A 174 8.98 3.25 5.73
C THR A 174 8.62 1.99 6.50
N VAL A 175 7.45 1.44 6.21
CA VAL A 175 6.99 0.15 6.73
C VAL A 175 6.85 -0.82 5.57
N GLU A 176 7.39 -2.01 5.73
CA GLU A 176 7.21 -3.13 4.80
C GLU A 176 6.24 -4.14 5.38
N PHE A 177 5.25 -4.48 4.59
CA PHE A 177 4.24 -5.47 4.94
C PHE A 177 4.38 -6.71 4.06
N GLN A 178 4.33 -7.88 4.65
CA GLN A 178 4.07 -9.11 3.93
C GLN A 178 2.58 -9.23 3.67
N VAL A 179 2.22 -9.65 2.47
CA VAL A 179 0.83 -9.77 2.00
C VAL A 179 0.60 -11.21 1.54
N GLN A 180 -0.51 -11.82 1.92
CA GLN A 180 -0.86 -13.16 1.43
C GLN A 180 -1.20 -13.09 -0.07
N TYR A 181 -2.08 -12.17 -0.43
CA TYR A 181 -2.41 -11.86 -1.81
C TYR A 181 -3.12 -10.52 -1.89
N TRP A 182 -3.18 -9.96 -3.07
CA TRP A 182 -3.99 -8.80 -3.36
C TRP A 182 -4.85 -9.00 -4.59
N SER A 183 -5.97 -8.33 -4.64
CA SER A 183 -6.86 -8.36 -5.80
C SER A 183 -7.27 -6.95 -6.21
N PRO A 184 -7.34 -6.68 -7.52
CA PRO A 184 -8.00 -5.47 -7.99
C PRO A 184 -9.51 -5.61 -7.78
N ASP A 185 -10.11 -4.67 -7.08
CA ASP A 185 -11.56 -4.57 -6.98
C ASP A 185 -12.06 -3.76 -8.20
N ASN A 186 -12.82 -4.42 -9.04
CA ASN A 186 -13.43 -3.81 -10.24
C ASN A 186 -14.88 -3.37 -9.97
N SER A 187 -15.39 -3.51 -8.75
CA SER A 187 -16.67 -2.93 -8.39
C SER A 187 -16.52 -1.41 -8.35
N ALA A 188 -17.14 -0.72 -9.30
CA ALA A 188 -17.44 0.69 -9.15
C ALA A 188 -18.49 0.79 -8.02
N ASP A 189 -18.11 1.41 -6.91
CA ASP A 189 -19.05 1.80 -5.87
C ASP A 189 -19.90 2.95 -6.40
#